data_c2dd557868398c1f071bf82594c82325
#
_entry.id   c2dd557868398c1f071bf82594c82325
#
_cell.length_a   1.000
_cell.length_b   1.000
_cell.length_c   1.000
_cell.angle_alpha   90.00
_cell.angle_beta   90.00
_cell.angle_gamma   90.00
#
_symmetry.space_group_name_H-M   'P 1'
#
loop_
_entity.id
_entity.type
_entity.pdbx_description
1 polymer ?
#
loop_
_entity_poly.entity_id
_entity_poly.type
_entity_poly.pdbx_seq_one_letter_code
_entity_poly.pdbx_strand_id
1 'polypeptide(L)'
;MDPVALTTEMMVVLAXLGTTVFLFVTEIFRVDLTAILAMVALGLLSQLPGLNNLANVSTLFDGFASNAVISIMAVMIIGAGLDKTGLMSKVAGYILLIGGNKETRIIPIISGAVGMXSSFMQNVGAAALFLPVVSRISVRTEISLSRLLMPMGFCAILGGTVTMVGSSPLILLNDLIGVANSGLPVELQMKPFGLFDVTPIGLCLVITGIVXFVVFGRWVLPXEKRTEEGVSGQSMRDYVKNTYGLQVDIFELNVPQGNILIGHSIADVMDAHHIYIIGTDYRGKRIVAPMASTQIEAPCRLAILGLRRVVEEFAADYGLELLNKLENFSDEFAATQAGVAEIVIPPGSXVIGKTPGEIGYRAAHGLSLLGIHRSTETLSHVETPEHAATRLTDIPLYAGDTLVVHTTWKSLTRLSHNRDYVIITTEYPREEVRPQKVGWALAFFSIAITMILFTDIRLSLCLLTGAVGMIITSVLSVDEAYESIGWKTVFLLASLIPLGIAVQATGTANWIAHQVLFLLDGWPVWSLQVGVALMATVFTLIMSNVGATVLLVPLAVSIAVAAGANPAVFALTVAISTSNSFLIPTHQVNAXIMGPGGYRVVDFLRTGFXMTIXFLXVSMIXMNLVF
;
A
#
# COMPACT_ATOMS: atom_id res chain seq x y z
N MET A 1 36.46 -33.68 -4.16
CA MET A 1 36.59 -32.27 -4.62
C MET A 1 37.76 -31.64 -3.84
N ASP A 2 38.67 -30.99 -4.57
CA ASP A 2 39.78 -30.28 -3.91
C ASP A 2 39.22 -29.10 -3.09
N PRO A 3 39.71 -28.86 -1.87
CA PRO A 3 39.21 -27.76 -1.04
C PRO A 3 39.52 -26.41 -1.73
N VAL A 4 38.50 -25.62 -1.93
CA VAL A 4 38.65 -24.24 -2.44
C VAL A 4 39.31 -23.43 -1.31
N ALA A 5 40.54 -22.93 -1.54
CA ALA A 5 41.28 -22.16 -0.53
C ALA A 5 40.62 -20.78 -0.33
N LEU A 6 40.46 -20.38 0.92
CA LEU A 6 39.88 -19.08 1.29
C LEU A 6 40.91 -17.96 1.00
N THR A 7 40.61 -17.10 0.03
CA THR A 7 41.47 -15.98 -0.34
C THR A 7 41.20 -14.75 0.52
N THR A 8 42.13 -13.78 0.54
CA THR A 8 41.94 -12.49 1.25
C THR A 8 40.73 -11.75 0.71
N GLU A 9 40.52 -11.76 -0.61
CA GLU A 9 39.35 -11.12 -1.25
C GLU A 9 38.06 -11.76 -0.77
N MET A 10 37.98 -13.10 -0.73
CA MET A 10 36.82 -13.83 -0.18
C MET A 10 36.52 -13.45 1.28
N MET A 11 37.56 -13.34 2.11
CA MET A 11 37.40 -12.94 3.53
C MET A 11 36.81 -11.53 3.64
N VAL A 12 37.28 -10.60 2.82
CA VAL A 12 36.76 -9.22 2.81
C VAL A 12 35.30 -9.18 2.34
N VAL A 13 34.96 -9.94 1.29
CA VAL A 13 33.57 -10.04 0.79
C VAL A 13 32.66 -10.67 1.85
N LEU A 14 33.10 -11.72 2.53
CA LEU A 14 32.35 -12.37 3.62
C LEU A 14 32.13 -11.39 4.80
N ALA A 15 33.13 -10.61 5.15
CA ALA A 15 33.03 -9.57 6.17
C ALA A 15 32.03 -8.47 5.72
N UNK A 16 32.08 -7.98 4.42
CA UNK A 16 31.24 -7.13 3.92
C UNK A 16 29.97 -7.60 3.93
N LEU A 17 29.64 -8.81 3.54
CA LEU A 17 28.34 -9.49 3.53
C LEU A 17 27.78 -9.63 4.96
N GLY A 18 28.56 -10.17 5.86
CA GLY A 18 28.16 -10.32 7.27
C GLY A 18 27.79 -9.00 7.93
N THR A 19 28.58 -7.94 7.67
CA THR A 19 28.29 -6.58 8.19
C THR A 19 27.00 -6.04 7.59
N THR A 20 26.78 -6.21 6.29
CA THR A 20 25.54 -5.77 5.61
C THR A 20 24.32 -6.47 6.20
N VAL A 21 24.40 -7.80 6.37
CA VAL A 21 23.32 -8.60 6.99
C VAL A 21 23.10 -8.14 8.44
N PHE A 22 24.17 -7.94 9.21
CA PHE A 22 24.07 -7.45 10.59
C PHE A 22 23.35 -6.08 10.66
N LEU A 23 23.73 -5.14 9.79
CA LEU A 23 23.09 -3.81 9.74
C LEU A 23 21.61 -3.89 9.31
N PHE A 24 21.26 -4.81 8.42
CA PHE A 24 19.86 -5.06 8.03
C PHE A 24 19.06 -5.63 9.21
N VAL A 25 19.65 -6.58 9.96
CA VAL A 25 18.98 -7.24 11.10
C VAL A 25 18.76 -6.25 12.25
N THR A 26 19.76 -5.43 12.55
CA THR A 26 19.73 -4.50 13.70
C THR A 26 18.98 -3.20 13.39
N GLU A 27 18.77 -2.89 12.10
CA GLU A 27 18.11 -1.66 11.63
C GLU A 27 18.75 -0.37 12.22
N ILE A 28 20.07 -0.43 12.57
CA ILE A 28 20.83 0.75 13.05
C ILE A 28 20.72 1.89 12.02
N PHE A 29 20.77 1.52 10.74
CA PHE A 29 20.53 2.44 9.61
C PHE A 29 19.37 1.91 8.78
N ARG A 30 18.68 2.83 8.10
CA ARG A 30 17.64 2.47 7.11
C ARG A 30 18.26 1.53 6.06
N VAL A 31 17.46 0.59 5.57
CA VAL A 31 17.91 -0.46 4.62
C VAL A 31 18.53 0.13 3.34
N ASP A 32 17.99 1.23 2.82
CA ASP A 32 18.51 1.91 1.62
C ASP A 32 19.91 2.50 1.90
N LEU A 33 20.10 3.15 3.06
CA LEU A 33 21.39 3.70 3.48
C LEU A 33 22.43 2.58 3.71
N THR A 34 22.02 1.48 4.32
CA THR A 34 22.89 0.30 4.52
C THR A 34 23.41 -0.23 3.18
N ALA A 35 22.54 -0.31 2.16
CA ALA A 35 22.93 -0.75 0.82
C ALA A 35 23.94 0.21 0.18
N ILE A 36 23.72 1.52 0.32
CA ILE A 36 24.64 2.56 -0.18
C ILE A 36 25.99 2.42 0.54
N LEU A 37 25.99 2.24 1.87
CA LEU A 37 27.21 2.05 2.67
C LEU A 37 27.99 0.82 2.19
N ALA A 38 27.31 -0.29 1.92
CA ALA A 38 27.95 -1.52 1.39
C ALA A 38 28.61 -1.26 0.03
N MET A 39 27.91 -0.57 -0.88
CA MET A 39 28.43 -0.21 -2.22
C MET A 39 29.68 0.70 -2.09
N VAL A 40 29.60 1.74 -1.27
CA VAL A 40 30.70 2.69 -1.05
C VAL A 40 31.89 1.98 -0.41
N ALA A 41 31.65 1.15 0.62
CA ALA A 41 32.71 0.37 1.27
C ALA A 41 33.41 -0.56 0.26
N LEU A 42 32.64 -1.25 -0.58
CA LEU A 42 33.16 -2.14 -1.62
C LEU A 42 34.07 -1.36 -2.60
N GLY A 43 33.60 -0.19 -3.05
CA GLY A 43 34.37 0.67 -3.97
C GLY A 43 35.64 1.21 -3.36
N LEU A 44 35.62 1.61 -2.07
CA LEU A 44 36.81 2.10 -1.37
C LEU A 44 37.82 0.98 -1.09
N LEU A 45 37.33 -0.18 -0.65
CA LEU A 45 38.17 -1.35 -0.36
C LEU A 45 38.85 -1.88 -1.63
N SER A 46 38.20 -1.80 -2.80
CA SER A 46 38.78 -2.22 -4.09
C SER A 46 39.99 -1.38 -4.51
N GLN A 47 40.20 -0.18 -3.90
CA GLN A 47 41.36 0.66 -4.18
C GLN A 47 42.59 0.25 -3.38
N LEU A 48 42.44 -0.65 -2.41
CA LEU A 48 43.57 -1.13 -1.59
C LEU A 48 44.39 -2.16 -2.36
N PRO A 49 45.74 -2.12 -2.22
CA PRO A 49 46.59 -3.13 -2.87
C PRO A 49 46.20 -4.55 -2.48
N GLY A 50 46.06 -5.43 -3.47
CA GLY A 50 45.68 -6.83 -3.28
C GLY A 50 44.19 -7.10 -3.18
N LEU A 51 43.35 -6.07 -3.34
CA LEU A 51 41.87 -6.19 -3.30
C LEU A 51 41.20 -5.65 -4.57
N ASN A 52 41.95 -5.53 -5.67
CA ASN A 52 41.50 -4.89 -6.90
C ASN A 52 40.35 -5.64 -7.60
N ASN A 53 40.18 -6.93 -7.28
CA ASN A 53 39.10 -7.75 -7.88
C ASN A 53 37.77 -7.67 -7.11
N LEU A 54 37.73 -6.95 -5.98
CA LEU A 54 36.49 -6.79 -5.19
C LEU A 54 35.40 -6.08 -5.98
N ALA A 55 35.75 -4.98 -6.66
CA ALA A 55 34.82 -4.23 -7.50
C ALA A 55 35.58 -3.39 -8.52
N ASN A 56 35.03 -3.28 -9.70
CA ASN A 56 35.52 -2.35 -10.71
C ASN A 56 34.81 -1.00 -10.50
N VAL A 57 35.55 0.01 -10.10
CA VAL A 57 34.99 1.35 -9.79
C VAL A 57 34.29 1.97 -11.00
N SER A 58 34.77 1.68 -12.23
CA SER A 58 34.13 2.22 -13.46
C SER A 58 32.71 1.68 -13.66
N THR A 59 32.39 0.50 -13.14
CA THR A 59 31.07 -0.14 -13.27
C THR A 59 30.32 -0.23 -11.93
N LEU A 60 30.86 0.36 -10.87
CA LEU A 60 30.28 0.29 -9.51
C LEU A 60 28.85 0.83 -9.46
N PHE A 61 28.55 1.84 -10.29
CA PHE A 61 27.25 2.50 -10.31
C PHE A 61 26.31 1.98 -11.43
N ASP A 62 26.73 0.98 -12.18
CA ASP A 62 25.92 0.40 -13.28
C ASP A 62 24.61 -0.22 -12.77
N GLY A 63 24.55 -0.56 -11.48
CA GLY A 63 23.31 -0.97 -10.83
C GLY A 63 22.17 0.00 -11.05
N PHE A 64 22.45 1.32 -11.06
CA PHE A 64 21.44 2.37 -11.29
C PHE A 64 20.91 2.36 -12.73
N ALA A 65 21.71 1.89 -13.68
CA ALA A 65 21.35 1.77 -15.10
C ALA A 65 20.92 0.34 -15.48
N SER A 66 20.78 -0.56 -14.50
CA SER A 66 20.42 -1.95 -14.76
C SER A 66 18.99 -2.06 -15.33
N ASN A 67 18.78 -3.09 -16.15
CA ASN A 67 17.47 -3.39 -16.73
C ASN A 67 16.39 -3.53 -15.61
N ALA A 68 16.75 -4.17 -14.50
CA ALA A 68 15.83 -4.36 -13.37
C ALA A 68 15.40 -3.05 -12.72
N VAL A 69 16.35 -2.16 -12.41
CA VAL A 69 16.06 -0.88 -11.73
C VAL A 69 15.17 0.01 -12.61
N ILE A 70 15.51 0.13 -13.89
CA ILE A 70 14.71 0.91 -14.86
C ILE A 70 13.30 0.31 -15.03
N SER A 71 13.21 -1.04 -15.09
CA SER A 71 11.91 -1.75 -15.18
C SER A 71 11.03 -1.46 -13.97
N ILE A 72 11.61 -1.51 -12.77
CA ILE A 72 10.87 -1.26 -11.52
C ILE A 72 10.34 0.19 -11.48
N MET A 73 11.16 1.18 -11.87
CA MET A 73 10.70 2.57 -11.96
C MET A 73 9.53 2.69 -12.94
N ALA A 74 9.64 2.09 -14.13
CA ALA A 74 8.59 2.12 -15.15
C ALA A 74 7.29 1.45 -14.67
N VAL A 75 7.38 0.30 -13.99
CA VAL A 75 6.21 -0.42 -13.42
C VAL A 75 5.53 0.44 -12.35
N MET A 76 6.29 1.13 -11.51
CA MET A 76 5.73 2.04 -10.49
C MET A 76 4.95 3.18 -11.13
N ILE A 77 5.49 3.79 -12.20
CA ILE A 77 4.82 4.86 -12.97
C ILE A 77 3.54 4.34 -13.63
N ILE A 78 3.62 3.17 -14.29
CA ILE A 78 2.44 2.52 -14.94
C ILE A 78 1.36 2.25 -13.89
N GLY A 79 1.75 1.70 -12.74
CA GLY A 79 0.83 1.40 -11.63
C GLY A 79 0.12 2.66 -11.15
N ALA A 80 0.86 3.75 -10.93
CA ALA A 80 0.31 5.05 -10.54
C ALA A 80 -0.64 5.61 -11.62
N GLY A 81 -0.30 5.43 -12.90
CA GLY A 81 -1.15 5.84 -14.03
C GLY A 81 -2.49 5.10 -14.03
N LEU A 82 -2.47 3.80 -13.83
CA LEU A 82 -3.70 2.99 -13.74
C LEU A 82 -4.54 3.42 -12.53
N ASP A 83 -3.92 3.71 -11.41
CA ASP A 83 -4.58 4.19 -10.19
C ASP A 83 -5.28 5.54 -10.43
N LYS A 84 -4.57 6.51 -10.98
CA LYS A 84 -5.08 7.88 -11.24
C LYS A 84 -6.31 7.89 -12.17
N THR A 85 -6.55 6.83 -12.95
CA THR A 85 -7.74 6.73 -13.80
C THR A 85 -9.00 6.27 -13.06
N GLY A 86 -8.88 5.81 -11.82
CA GLY A 86 -10.00 5.27 -11.04
C GLY A 86 -10.50 3.92 -11.55
N LEU A 87 -9.70 3.22 -12.34
CA LEU A 87 -10.04 1.89 -12.85
C LEU A 87 -10.36 0.93 -11.70
N MET A 88 -9.59 1.02 -10.61
CA MET A 88 -9.76 0.16 -9.42
C MET A 88 -11.09 0.39 -8.71
N SER A 89 -11.60 1.62 -8.68
CA SER A 89 -12.93 1.93 -8.11
C SER A 89 -14.05 1.25 -8.89
N LYS A 90 -13.94 1.15 -10.22
CA LYS A 90 -14.88 0.40 -11.06
C LYS A 90 -14.81 -1.10 -10.77
N VAL A 91 -13.61 -1.64 -10.64
CA VAL A 91 -13.39 -3.05 -10.27
C VAL A 91 -14.07 -3.35 -8.92
N ALA A 92 -13.94 -2.45 -7.94
CA ALA A 92 -14.61 -2.55 -6.63
C ALA A 92 -16.14 -2.68 -6.76
N GLY A 93 -16.73 -1.85 -7.60
CA GLY A 93 -18.19 -1.89 -7.88
C GLY A 93 -18.63 -3.26 -8.41
N TYR A 94 -17.86 -3.83 -9.33
CA TYR A 94 -18.13 -5.17 -9.89
C TYR A 94 -17.98 -6.26 -8.82
N ILE A 95 -16.99 -6.14 -7.93
CA ILE A 95 -16.78 -7.11 -6.83
C ILE A 95 -18.03 -7.18 -5.94
N LEU A 96 -18.59 -6.04 -5.56
CA LEU A 96 -19.82 -5.96 -4.75
C LEU A 96 -21.02 -6.57 -5.47
N LEU A 97 -21.16 -6.30 -6.77
CA LEU A 97 -22.26 -6.85 -7.58
C LEU A 97 -22.23 -8.40 -7.64
N ILE A 98 -21.04 -8.98 -7.75
CA ILE A 98 -20.87 -10.45 -7.91
C ILE A 98 -20.82 -11.16 -6.55
N GLY A 99 -20.18 -10.55 -5.55
CA GLY A 99 -19.89 -11.17 -4.25
C GLY A 99 -21.09 -11.28 -3.32
N GLY A 100 -22.01 -10.35 -3.41
CA GLY A 100 -23.14 -10.25 -2.46
C GLY A 100 -22.61 -10.03 -1.04
N ASN A 101 -23.27 -10.63 -0.03
CA ASN A 101 -22.97 -10.40 1.40
C ASN A 101 -22.32 -11.61 2.10
N LYS A 102 -21.85 -12.62 1.35
CA LYS A 102 -21.27 -13.83 1.97
C LYS A 102 -19.75 -13.80 1.97
N GLU A 103 -19.14 -13.91 3.13
CA GLU A 103 -17.68 -13.96 3.34
C GLU A 103 -17.01 -14.98 2.40
N THR A 104 -17.59 -16.17 2.26
CA THR A 104 -17.05 -17.28 1.43
C THR A 104 -17.00 -16.94 -0.07
N ARG A 105 -17.75 -15.92 -0.53
CA ARG A 105 -17.70 -15.42 -1.92
C ARG A 105 -16.83 -14.16 -2.04
N ILE A 106 -16.91 -13.27 -1.06
CA ILE A 106 -16.20 -11.99 -1.06
C ILE A 106 -14.68 -12.20 -0.96
N ILE A 107 -14.21 -13.08 -0.06
CA ILE A 107 -12.78 -13.36 0.12
C ILE A 107 -12.13 -13.82 -1.20
N PRO A 108 -12.63 -14.84 -1.91
CA PRO A 108 -12.04 -15.25 -3.19
C PRO A 108 -12.03 -14.14 -4.25
N ILE A 109 -13.12 -13.36 -4.33
CA ILE A 109 -13.23 -12.31 -5.35
C ILE A 109 -12.22 -11.17 -5.08
N ILE A 110 -12.15 -10.69 -3.83
CA ILE A 110 -11.18 -9.66 -3.42
C ILE A 110 -9.74 -10.19 -3.63
N SER A 111 -9.47 -11.38 -3.15
CA SER A 111 -8.14 -12.02 -3.21
C SER A 111 -7.70 -12.23 -4.66
N GLY A 112 -8.60 -12.72 -5.50
CA GLY A 112 -8.35 -12.91 -6.94
C GLY A 112 -8.11 -11.58 -7.66
N ALA A 113 -8.94 -10.57 -7.37
CA ALA A 113 -8.83 -9.24 -7.98
C ALA A 113 -7.51 -8.55 -7.59
N VAL A 114 -7.15 -8.58 -6.31
CA VAL A 114 -5.89 -7.97 -5.84
C VAL A 114 -4.68 -8.76 -6.36
N GLY A 115 -4.75 -10.09 -6.42
CA GLY A 115 -3.70 -10.95 -6.99
C GLY A 115 -3.46 -10.61 -8.46
N MET A 116 -4.52 -10.42 -9.19
CA MET A 116 -4.44 -9.97 -10.59
C MET A 116 -3.82 -8.55 -10.74
N UNK A 117 -4.10 -7.79 -9.92
CA UNK A 117 -3.62 -6.59 -9.93
C UNK A 117 -2.24 -6.55 -9.67
N SER A 118 -1.85 -7.22 -8.67
CA SER A 118 -0.48 -7.35 -8.21
C SER A 118 0.44 -8.07 -9.21
N SER A 119 -0.09 -8.81 -10.13
CA SER A 119 0.69 -9.48 -11.19
C SER A 119 1.42 -8.48 -12.10
N PHE A 120 0.93 -7.26 -12.22
CA PHE A 120 1.45 -6.26 -13.16
C PHE A 120 1.83 -4.95 -12.47
N MET A 121 1.77 -4.88 -11.14
CA MET A 121 2.14 -3.70 -10.36
C MET A 121 2.73 -4.13 -9.02
N GLN A 122 3.43 -3.25 -8.36
CA GLN A 122 4.05 -3.55 -7.06
C GLN A 122 2.98 -3.97 -6.03
N ASN A 123 3.28 -5.01 -5.27
CA ASN A 123 2.38 -5.62 -4.27
C ASN A 123 1.77 -4.58 -3.32
N VAL A 124 2.58 -3.62 -2.88
CA VAL A 124 2.16 -2.55 -1.94
C VAL A 124 1.14 -1.64 -2.61
N GLY A 125 1.37 -1.27 -3.86
CA GLY A 125 0.45 -0.45 -4.66
C GLY A 125 -0.91 -1.12 -4.80
N ALA A 126 -0.91 -2.42 -5.18
CA ALA A 126 -2.14 -3.21 -5.30
C ALA A 126 -2.91 -3.26 -3.97
N ALA A 127 -2.20 -3.54 -2.86
CA ALA A 127 -2.81 -3.60 -1.52
C ALA A 127 -3.38 -2.23 -1.09
N ALA A 128 -2.63 -1.15 -1.32
CA ALA A 128 -3.06 0.22 -0.99
C ALA A 128 -4.33 0.61 -1.74
N LEU A 129 -4.43 0.25 -3.03
CA LEU A 129 -5.61 0.50 -3.86
C LEU A 129 -6.85 -0.24 -3.36
N PHE A 130 -6.66 -1.48 -2.89
CA PHE A 130 -7.77 -2.31 -2.43
C PHE A 130 -8.18 -2.02 -0.98
N LEU A 131 -7.34 -1.38 -0.18
CA LEU A 131 -7.65 -1.07 1.23
C LEU A 131 -8.96 -0.27 1.38
N PRO A 132 -9.17 0.87 0.67
CA PRO A 132 -10.44 1.60 0.75
C PRO A 132 -11.63 0.78 0.20
N VAL A 133 -11.40 -0.04 -0.83
CA VAL A 133 -12.40 -0.93 -1.42
C VAL A 133 -12.89 -1.92 -0.37
N VAL A 134 -11.95 -2.59 0.30
CA VAL A 134 -12.24 -3.63 1.31
C VAL A 134 -12.91 -2.99 2.53
N SER A 135 -12.51 -1.77 2.91
CA SER A 135 -13.16 -1.02 4.00
C SER A 135 -14.64 -0.75 3.70
N ARG A 136 -14.95 -0.31 2.47
CA ARG A 136 -16.34 -0.09 2.02
C ARG A 136 -17.14 -1.40 2.01
N ILE A 137 -16.54 -2.50 1.53
CA ILE A 137 -17.17 -3.82 1.50
C ILE A 137 -17.47 -4.27 2.94
N SER A 138 -16.53 -4.12 3.86
CA SER A 138 -16.68 -4.46 5.28
C SER A 138 -17.90 -3.76 5.88
N VAL A 139 -18.03 -2.45 5.66
CA VAL A 139 -19.17 -1.65 6.18
C VAL A 139 -20.50 -2.13 5.60
N ARG A 140 -20.55 -2.42 4.28
CA ARG A 140 -21.79 -2.82 3.59
C ARG A 140 -22.24 -4.25 3.91
N THR A 141 -21.29 -5.15 4.13
CA THR A 141 -21.59 -6.58 4.30
C THR A 141 -21.58 -7.04 5.75
N GLU A 142 -21.20 -6.15 6.68
CA GLU A 142 -21.03 -6.43 8.12
C GLU A 142 -19.95 -7.47 8.43
N ILE A 143 -19.11 -7.82 7.44
CA ILE A 143 -17.95 -8.69 7.65
C ILE A 143 -16.83 -7.83 8.24
N SER A 144 -16.23 -8.25 9.35
CA SER A 144 -15.17 -7.47 9.99
C SER A 144 -14.00 -7.24 9.04
N LEU A 145 -13.45 -6.02 9.07
CA LEU A 145 -12.33 -5.61 8.23
C LEU A 145 -11.12 -6.55 8.39
N SER A 146 -10.88 -7.02 9.63
CA SER A 146 -9.81 -7.97 9.96
C SER A 146 -9.94 -9.33 9.25
N ARG A 147 -11.15 -9.70 8.83
CA ARG A 147 -11.35 -10.97 8.10
C ARG A 147 -11.13 -10.83 6.59
N LEU A 148 -11.13 -9.60 6.07
CA LEU A 148 -10.99 -9.32 4.63
C LEU A 148 -9.57 -8.85 4.28
N LEU A 149 -8.91 -8.07 5.15
CA LEU A 149 -7.61 -7.46 4.84
C LEU A 149 -6.45 -8.46 4.79
N MET A 150 -6.43 -9.46 5.67
CA MET A 150 -5.33 -10.43 5.68
C MET A 150 -5.34 -11.32 4.41
N PRO A 151 -6.50 -11.88 3.98
CA PRO A 151 -6.58 -12.56 2.68
C PRO A 151 -6.18 -11.67 1.51
N MET A 152 -6.66 -10.41 1.49
CA MET A 152 -6.30 -9.43 0.47
C MET A 152 -4.78 -9.20 0.44
N GLY A 153 -4.18 -8.91 1.59
CA GLY A 153 -2.75 -8.61 1.70
C GLY A 153 -1.87 -9.79 1.29
N PHE A 154 -2.19 -10.99 1.77
CA PHE A 154 -1.43 -12.19 1.41
C PHE A 154 -1.56 -12.49 -0.08
N CYS A 155 -2.76 -12.35 -0.67
CA CYS A 155 -2.94 -12.57 -2.10
C CYS A 155 -2.33 -11.45 -2.96
N ALA A 156 -2.14 -10.23 -2.43
CA ALA A 156 -1.32 -9.20 -3.08
C ALA A 156 0.15 -9.66 -3.20
N ILE A 157 0.71 -10.24 -2.14
CA ILE A 157 2.09 -10.76 -2.14
C ILE A 157 2.20 -11.94 -3.12
N LEU A 158 1.26 -12.89 -3.05
CA LEU A 158 1.24 -14.07 -3.93
C LEU A 158 1.05 -13.67 -5.40
N GLY A 159 0.21 -12.67 -5.67
CA GLY A 159 -0.03 -12.13 -7.01
C GLY A 159 1.26 -11.61 -7.67
N GLY A 160 2.17 -11.05 -6.87
CA GLY A 160 3.48 -10.62 -7.35
C GLY A 160 4.37 -11.73 -7.92
N THR A 161 4.02 -13.01 -7.69
CA THR A 161 4.76 -14.15 -8.25
C THR A 161 4.17 -14.65 -9.58
N VAL A 162 3.08 -14.07 -10.08
CA VAL A 162 2.38 -14.54 -11.28
C VAL A 162 3.11 -14.15 -12.57
N THR A 163 3.77 -12.99 -12.58
CA THR A 163 4.56 -12.55 -13.75
C THR A 163 5.94 -12.08 -13.31
N MET A 164 6.87 -12.01 -14.28
CA MET A 164 8.24 -11.53 -14.02
C MET A 164 8.29 -10.04 -13.65
N VAL A 165 7.19 -9.28 -13.77
CA VAL A 165 7.14 -7.84 -13.42
C VAL A 165 6.33 -7.56 -12.14
N GLY A 166 5.69 -8.57 -11.56
CA GLY A 166 4.83 -8.42 -10.39
C GLY A 166 5.60 -8.12 -9.10
N SER A 167 6.85 -8.56 -9.00
CA SER A 167 7.67 -8.33 -7.80
C SER A 167 9.11 -7.98 -8.15
N SER A 168 9.74 -7.15 -7.31
CA SER A 168 11.13 -6.71 -7.50
C SER A 168 12.13 -7.89 -7.60
N PRO A 169 12.04 -8.94 -6.76
CA PRO A 169 12.91 -10.13 -6.91
C PRO A 169 12.87 -10.77 -8.29
N LEU A 170 11.69 -10.92 -8.88
CA LEU A 170 11.53 -11.56 -10.19
C LEU A 170 12.07 -10.66 -11.31
N ILE A 171 11.83 -9.35 -11.24
CA ILE A 171 12.40 -8.39 -12.21
C ILE A 171 13.93 -8.46 -12.19
N LEU A 172 14.50 -8.51 -10.97
CA LEU A 172 15.95 -8.54 -10.75
C LEU A 172 16.60 -9.88 -11.17
N LEU A 173 15.84 -10.97 -11.15
CA LEU A 173 16.36 -12.33 -11.40
C LEU A 173 17.11 -12.43 -12.73
N ASN A 174 16.56 -11.88 -13.81
CA ASN A 174 17.18 -11.95 -15.14
C ASN A 174 18.52 -11.18 -15.19
N ASP A 175 18.64 -10.05 -14.48
CA ASP A 175 19.91 -9.32 -14.38
C ASP A 175 20.96 -10.16 -13.59
N LEU A 176 20.54 -10.81 -12.50
CA LEU A 176 21.42 -11.67 -11.69
C LEU A 176 21.83 -12.94 -12.47
N ILE A 177 20.95 -13.50 -13.30
CA ILE A 177 21.26 -14.59 -14.22
C ILE A 177 22.36 -14.14 -15.20
N GLY A 178 22.25 -12.92 -15.73
CA GLY A 178 23.27 -12.34 -16.62
C GLY A 178 24.64 -12.24 -15.93
N VAL A 179 24.64 -11.77 -14.69
CA VAL A 179 25.86 -11.69 -13.86
C VAL A 179 26.45 -13.10 -13.61
N ALA A 180 25.62 -14.06 -13.21
CA ALA A 180 26.06 -15.43 -12.92
C ALA A 180 26.64 -16.11 -14.17
N ASN A 181 26.01 -15.89 -15.34
CA ASN A 181 26.43 -16.46 -16.61
C ASN A 181 27.87 -16.04 -17.02
N SER A 182 28.31 -14.85 -16.61
CA SER A 182 29.65 -14.37 -16.91
C SER A 182 30.76 -15.25 -16.29
N GLY A 183 30.44 -16.00 -15.24
CA GLY A 183 31.34 -16.91 -14.55
C GLY A 183 31.13 -18.40 -14.91
N LEU A 184 30.16 -18.71 -15.79
CA LEU A 184 29.78 -20.11 -16.10
C LEU A 184 30.25 -20.55 -17.48
N PRO A 185 30.65 -21.82 -17.64
CA PRO A 185 30.85 -22.43 -18.97
C PRO A 185 29.59 -22.31 -19.84
N VAL A 186 29.77 -22.21 -21.14
CA VAL A 186 28.65 -22.01 -22.12
C VAL A 186 27.54 -23.06 -21.95
N GLU A 187 27.90 -24.30 -21.63
CA GLU A 187 26.96 -25.41 -21.44
C GLU A 187 26.06 -25.27 -20.23
N LEU A 188 26.48 -24.47 -19.24
CA LEU A 188 25.76 -24.27 -17.97
C LEU A 188 25.09 -22.88 -17.89
N GLN A 189 25.24 -22.08 -18.95
CA GLN A 189 24.62 -20.75 -18.97
C GLN A 189 23.09 -20.85 -19.02
N MET A 190 22.46 -20.06 -18.18
CA MET A 190 21.00 -19.99 -18.01
C MET A 190 20.39 -19.02 -19.03
N LYS A 191 19.22 -19.36 -19.57
CA LYS A 191 18.42 -18.45 -20.38
C LYS A 191 17.60 -17.52 -19.44
N PRO A 192 17.42 -16.24 -19.77
CA PRO A 192 16.52 -15.37 -19.00
C PRO A 192 15.07 -15.86 -19.11
N PHE A 193 14.32 -15.69 -18.03
CA PHE A 193 12.90 -16.06 -17.97
C PHE A 193 12.04 -15.05 -18.73
N GLY A 194 11.09 -15.54 -19.51
CA GLY A 194 10.05 -14.73 -20.16
C GLY A 194 8.98 -14.26 -19.16
N LEU A 195 8.20 -13.26 -19.57
CA LEU A 195 7.20 -12.58 -18.71
C LEU A 195 6.28 -13.58 -17.98
N PHE A 196 5.83 -14.63 -18.65
CA PHE A 196 4.84 -15.58 -18.14
C PHE A 196 5.41 -16.96 -17.79
N ASP A 197 6.73 -17.15 -17.82
CA ASP A 197 7.33 -18.45 -17.49
C ASP A 197 7.01 -18.88 -16.06
N VAL A 198 6.91 -17.91 -15.15
CA VAL A 198 6.60 -18.15 -13.71
C VAL A 198 5.09 -18.26 -13.44
N THR A 199 4.25 -17.95 -14.43
CA THR A 199 2.77 -17.87 -14.25
C THR A 199 2.15 -19.16 -13.71
N PRO A 200 2.54 -20.37 -14.18
CA PRO A 200 1.96 -21.59 -13.59
C PRO A 200 2.19 -21.69 -12.08
N ILE A 201 3.40 -21.32 -11.62
CA ILE A 201 3.75 -21.35 -10.18
C ILE A 201 2.96 -20.28 -9.43
N GLY A 202 2.96 -19.05 -9.94
CA GLY A 202 2.27 -17.91 -9.31
C GLY A 202 0.77 -18.13 -9.20
N LEU A 203 0.12 -18.66 -10.26
CA LEU A 203 -1.31 -18.97 -10.23
C LEU A 203 -1.63 -20.04 -9.19
N CYS A 204 -0.82 -21.11 -9.12
CA CYS A 204 -1.00 -22.15 -8.09
C CYS A 204 -0.86 -21.56 -6.68
N LEU A 205 0.08 -20.63 -6.48
CA LEU A 205 0.27 -19.96 -5.20
C LEU A 205 -0.93 -19.06 -4.83
N VAL A 206 -1.44 -18.27 -5.78
CA VAL A 206 -2.64 -17.41 -5.55
C VAL A 206 -3.86 -18.30 -5.22
N ILE A 207 -4.08 -19.36 -5.98
CA ILE A 207 -5.18 -20.31 -5.74
C ILE A 207 -5.03 -20.93 -4.33
N THR A 208 -3.81 -21.33 -3.96
CA THR A 208 -3.48 -21.87 -2.63
C THR A 208 -3.82 -20.85 -1.53
N GLY A 209 -3.45 -19.58 -1.73
CA GLY A 209 -3.78 -18.48 -0.81
C GLY A 209 -5.29 -18.31 -0.64
N ILE A 210 -6.03 -18.30 -1.74
CA ILE A 210 -7.51 -18.19 -1.73
C ILE A 210 -8.11 -19.37 -0.99
N VAL A 211 -7.71 -20.60 -1.34
CA VAL A 211 -8.20 -21.81 -0.70
C VAL A 211 -7.86 -21.83 0.81
N UNK A 212 -6.61 -21.33 1.24
CA UNK A 212 -6.30 -21.23 2.42
C UNK A 212 -7.18 -20.58 3.11
N PHE A 213 -7.67 -19.37 2.77
CA PHE A 213 -8.61 -18.51 3.53
C PHE A 213 -10.07 -18.95 3.48
N VAL A 214 -10.50 -19.53 2.39
CA VAL A 214 -11.89 -20.06 2.27
C VAL A 214 -12.12 -21.25 3.18
N VAL A 215 -11.15 -22.18 3.24
CA VAL A 215 -11.29 -23.43 3.99
C VAL A 215 -10.90 -23.24 5.47
N PHE A 216 -9.76 -22.61 5.71
CA PHE A 216 -9.20 -22.51 7.07
C PHE A 216 -9.41 -21.13 7.71
N GLY A 217 -10.01 -20.17 7.01
CA GLY A 217 -10.16 -18.78 7.46
C GLY A 217 -10.83 -18.64 8.82
N ARG A 218 -11.83 -19.46 9.11
CA ARG A 218 -12.53 -19.41 10.42
C ARG A 218 -11.64 -19.82 11.62
N TRP A 219 -10.57 -20.60 11.36
CA TRP A 219 -9.64 -21.02 12.42
C TRP A 219 -8.40 -20.15 12.49
N VAL A 220 -8.01 -19.58 11.37
CA VAL A 220 -6.72 -18.88 11.19
C VAL A 220 -6.88 -17.37 11.36
N LEU A 221 -7.98 -16.79 10.82
CA LEU A 221 -8.24 -15.35 10.92
C LEU A 221 -8.68 -14.98 12.35
N PRO A 222 -8.33 -13.77 12.80
CA PRO A 222 -8.72 -13.34 14.15
C PRO A 222 -10.24 -13.36 14.36
N UNK A 223 -10.58 -13.72 15.31
CA UNK A 223 -11.81 -13.74 15.61
C UNK A 223 -12.32 -12.46 15.39
N GLU A 224 -13.61 -12.33 15.37
CA GLU A 224 -14.34 -11.13 15.17
C GLU A 224 -14.12 -10.15 16.33
N LYS A 225 -13.04 -9.44 16.29
CA LYS A 225 -13.02 -8.17 17.03
C LYS A 225 -13.93 -7.22 16.24
N ARG A 226 -15.08 -6.94 16.78
CA ARG A 226 -15.84 -5.75 16.38
C ARG A 226 -14.94 -4.56 16.68
N THR A 227 -14.09 -4.20 15.75
CA THR A 227 -13.54 -2.87 15.70
C THR A 227 -14.71 -1.98 15.29
N GLU A 228 -15.40 -1.50 16.30
CA GLU A 228 -16.28 -0.39 16.09
C GLU A 228 -15.35 0.70 15.58
N GLU A 229 -15.45 0.97 14.25
CA GLU A 229 -14.81 2.09 13.54
C GLU A 229 -13.40 1.85 12.96
N GLY A 230 -13.22 2.27 11.73
CA GLY A 230 -11.93 2.20 11.01
C GLY A 230 -10.84 3.04 11.68
N VAL A 231 -9.63 2.48 11.73
CA VAL A 231 -8.50 2.99 12.54
C VAL A 231 -8.10 4.44 12.22
N SER A 232 -8.26 4.89 10.99
CA SER A 232 -7.98 6.30 10.65
C SER A 232 -9.03 7.25 11.24
N GLY A 233 -10.28 6.80 11.32
CA GLY A 233 -11.36 7.58 11.94
C GLY A 233 -11.21 7.68 13.45
N GLN A 234 -10.78 6.60 14.12
CA GLN A 234 -10.55 6.61 15.58
C GLN A 234 -9.39 7.53 15.97
N SER A 235 -8.27 7.43 15.26
CA SER A 235 -7.11 8.29 15.53
C SER A 235 -7.44 9.77 15.39
N MET A 236 -8.19 10.15 14.35
CA MET A 236 -8.61 11.54 14.12
C MET A 236 -9.67 11.99 15.17
N ARG A 237 -10.64 11.11 15.50
CA ARG A 237 -11.63 11.39 16.54
C ARG A 237 -10.99 11.58 17.92
N ASP A 238 -10.09 10.69 18.30
CA ASP A 238 -9.36 10.77 19.57
C ASP A 238 -8.49 12.04 19.62
N TYR A 239 -7.86 12.39 18.49
CA TYR A 239 -7.09 13.62 18.39
C TYR A 239 -7.99 14.87 18.56
N VAL A 240 -9.11 14.94 17.84
CA VAL A 240 -10.06 16.05 17.88
C VAL A 240 -10.67 16.16 19.29
N LYS A 241 -10.99 15.02 19.91
CA LYS A 241 -11.49 14.97 21.29
C LYS A 241 -10.45 15.48 22.31
N ASN A 242 -9.21 14.97 22.20
CA ASN A 242 -8.16 15.30 23.18
C ASN A 242 -7.60 16.72 23.00
N THR A 243 -7.54 17.20 21.76
CA THR A 243 -6.95 18.51 21.44
C THR A 243 -7.97 19.66 21.54
N TYR A 244 -9.19 19.42 21.06
CA TYR A 244 -10.23 20.47 20.96
C TYR A 244 -11.43 20.23 21.89
N GLY A 245 -11.46 19.11 22.60
CA GLY A 245 -12.59 18.75 23.48
C GLY A 245 -13.85 18.33 22.72
N LEU A 246 -13.81 18.22 21.39
CA LEU A 246 -15.00 17.97 20.55
C LEU A 246 -15.28 16.47 20.41
N GLN A 247 -16.26 15.96 21.13
CA GLN A 247 -16.70 14.56 21.07
C GLN A 247 -17.96 14.45 20.21
N VAL A 248 -17.80 14.22 18.91
CA VAL A 248 -18.93 14.15 17.97
C VAL A 248 -18.85 12.90 17.11
N ASP A 249 -20.03 12.32 16.81
CA ASP A 249 -20.22 11.19 15.91
C ASP A 249 -21.21 11.55 14.80
N ILE A 250 -21.16 10.77 13.70
CA ILE A 250 -22.09 10.97 12.57
C ILE A 250 -23.22 9.94 12.69
N PHE A 251 -24.43 10.42 12.56
CA PHE A 251 -25.67 9.65 12.65
C PHE A 251 -26.51 9.86 11.40
N GLU A 252 -27.29 8.87 11.00
CA GLU A 252 -28.26 8.99 9.90
C GLU A 252 -29.67 8.89 10.47
N LEU A 253 -30.50 9.88 10.15
CA LEU A 253 -31.89 9.99 10.61
C LEU A 253 -32.84 9.99 9.40
N ASN A 254 -33.94 9.27 9.53
CA ASN A 254 -35.00 9.22 8.52
C ASN A 254 -36.12 10.19 8.91
N VAL A 255 -36.43 11.14 8.02
CA VAL A 255 -37.52 12.13 8.20
C VAL A 255 -38.72 11.66 7.36
N PRO A 256 -39.78 11.15 8.00
CA PRO A 256 -40.96 10.66 7.27
C PRO A 256 -41.82 11.81 6.72
N GLN A 257 -42.69 11.48 5.77
CA GLN A 257 -43.71 12.44 5.25
C GLN A 257 -44.61 12.93 6.38
N GLY A 258 -44.88 14.23 6.40
CA GLY A 258 -45.75 14.85 7.40
C GLY A 258 -45.04 15.22 8.71
N ASN A 259 -43.71 15.09 8.76
CA ASN A 259 -42.96 15.46 9.96
C ASN A 259 -42.96 16.99 10.16
N ILE A 260 -42.92 17.44 11.42
CA ILE A 260 -42.94 18.86 11.81
C ILE A 260 -41.69 19.62 11.29
N LEU A 261 -40.59 18.93 11.07
CA LEU A 261 -39.35 19.54 10.54
C LEU A 261 -39.47 20.05 9.10
N ILE A 262 -40.47 19.60 8.35
CA ILE A 262 -40.65 19.97 6.94
C ILE A 262 -40.87 21.50 6.85
N GLY A 263 -40.09 22.13 5.97
CA GLY A 263 -40.15 23.57 5.73
C GLY A 263 -39.24 24.40 6.65
N HIS A 264 -38.68 23.81 7.70
CA HIS A 264 -37.68 24.51 8.52
C HIS A 264 -36.36 24.56 7.78
N SER A 265 -35.58 25.65 7.96
CA SER A 265 -34.25 25.74 7.38
C SER A 265 -33.26 24.90 8.20
N ILE A 266 -32.22 24.41 7.54
CA ILE A 266 -31.14 23.65 8.20
C ILE A 266 -30.53 24.50 9.33
N ALA A 267 -30.36 25.81 9.11
CA ALA A 267 -29.78 26.72 10.10
C ALA A 267 -30.65 26.74 11.39
N ASP A 268 -31.97 26.93 11.24
CA ASP A 268 -32.87 27.00 12.38
C ASP A 268 -32.84 25.74 13.26
N VAL A 269 -32.80 24.58 12.59
CA VAL A 269 -32.75 23.28 13.27
C VAL A 269 -31.39 23.08 13.97
N MET A 270 -30.29 23.43 13.33
CA MET A 270 -28.95 23.31 13.90
C MET A 270 -28.79 24.21 15.13
N ASP A 271 -29.22 25.45 15.03
CA ASP A 271 -29.11 26.44 16.13
C ASP A 271 -30.00 26.07 17.34
N ALA A 272 -31.18 25.52 17.05
CA ALA A 272 -32.14 25.16 18.13
C ALA A 272 -31.72 23.91 18.92
N HIS A 273 -31.02 22.97 18.27
CA HIS A 273 -30.76 21.66 18.88
C HIS A 273 -29.28 21.33 19.09
N HIS A 274 -28.37 22.26 18.81
CA HIS A 274 -26.91 22.07 18.99
C HIS A 274 -26.34 20.85 18.26
N ILE A 275 -26.83 20.64 17.04
CA ILE A 275 -26.40 19.54 16.13
C ILE A 275 -25.90 20.15 14.81
N TYR A 276 -25.12 19.39 14.06
CA TYR A 276 -24.66 19.82 12.72
C TYR A 276 -25.26 18.91 11.66
N ILE A 277 -26.14 19.43 10.82
CA ILE A 277 -26.63 18.71 9.63
C ILE A 277 -25.55 18.84 8.56
N ILE A 278 -24.85 17.74 8.28
CA ILE A 278 -23.72 17.69 7.35
C ILE A 278 -24.09 17.05 6.00
N GLY A 279 -25.27 16.43 5.89
CA GLY A 279 -25.74 15.85 4.64
C GLY A 279 -27.25 15.75 4.58
N THR A 280 -27.81 15.86 3.38
CA THR A 280 -29.23 15.62 3.09
C THR A 280 -29.36 14.72 1.87
N ASP A 281 -30.30 13.76 1.92
CA ASP A 281 -30.67 12.92 0.78
C ASP A 281 -32.17 13.05 0.57
N TYR A 282 -32.54 13.77 -0.48
CA TYR A 282 -33.94 13.92 -0.88
C TYR A 282 -34.15 13.24 -2.24
N ARG A 283 -34.93 12.19 -2.26
CA ARG A 283 -35.26 11.40 -3.47
C ARG A 283 -34.01 10.90 -4.24
N GLY A 284 -32.96 10.53 -3.51
CA GLY A 284 -31.72 10.03 -4.11
C GLY A 284 -30.75 11.12 -4.55
N LYS A 285 -31.10 12.39 -4.34
CA LYS A 285 -30.18 13.51 -4.56
C LYS A 285 -29.49 13.84 -3.23
N ARG A 286 -28.25 13.40 -3.12
CA ARG A 286 -27.41 13.57 -1.92
C ARG A 286 -26.61 14.86 -2.02
N ILE A 287 -26.65 15.66 -0.98
CA ILE A 287 -25.90 16.92 -0.87
C ILE A 287 -25.09 16.86 0.42
N VAL A 288 -23.77 16.91 0.31
CA VAL A 288 -22.85 17.04 1.45
C VAL A 288 -22.63 18.52 1.72
N ALA A 289 -22.62 18.91 2.99
CA ALA A 289 -22.54 20.30 3.46
C ALA A 289 -23.65 21.17 2.81
N PRO A 290 -24.94 20.80 2.99
CA PRO A 290 -26.05 21.59 2.39
C PRO A 290 -26.03 23.03 2.91
N MET A 291 -26.51 23.96 2.08
CA MET A 291 -26.59 25.39 2.49
C MET A 291 -27.46 25.54 3.75
N ALA A 292 -27.09 26.46 4.60
CA ALA A 292 -27.82 26.77 5.84
C ALA A 292 -29.28 27.15 5.58
N SER A 293 -29.56 27.82 4.47
CA SER A 293 -30.91 28.24 4.05
C SER A 293 -31.72 27.12 3.40
N THR A 294 -31.13 25.92 3.16
CA THR A 294 -31.88 24.80 2.54
C THR A 294 -33.01 24.38 3.49
N GLN A 295 -34.21 24.27 2.95
CA GLN A 295 -35.37 23.77 3.69
C GLN A 295 -35.38 22.24 3.69
N ILE A 296 -35.77 21.66 4.82
CA ILE A 296 -35.93 20.22 4.97
C ILE A 296 -37.19 19.79 4.21
N GLU A 297 -37.03 18.93 3.25
CA GLU A 297 -38.13 18.32 2.46
C GLU A 297 -38.30 16.85 2.92
N ALA A 298 -39.46 16.25 2.68
CA ALA A 298 -39.69 14.85 3.07
C ALA A 298 -40.34 14.07 1.93
N PRO A 299 -40.12 12.75 1.84
CA PRO A 299 -39.24 11.96 2.73
C PRO A 299 -37.78 12.24 2.42
N CYS A 300 -36.98 12.41 3.45
CA CYS A 300 -35.54 12.61 3.27
C CYS A 300 -34.73 11.89 4.37
N ARG A 301 -33.44 11.73 4.13
CA ARG A 301 -32.50 11.29 5.16
C ARG A 301 -31.54 12.42 5.47
N LEU A 302 -31.23 12.57 6.75
CA LEU A 302 -30.29 13.58 7.25
C LEU A 302 -29.07 12.88 7.81
N ALA A 303 -27.89 13.35 7.43
CA ALA A 303 -26.65 12.99 8.11
C ALA A 303 -26.36 14.09 9.14
N ILE A 304 -26.30 13.71 10.40
CA ILE A 304 -26.14 14.63 11.53
C ILE A 304 -24.85 14.28 12.27
N LEU A 305 -24.06 15.30 12.59
CA LEU A 305 -22.88 15.18 13.41
C LEU A 305 -23.18 15.85 14.77
N GLY A 306 -22.96 15.12 15.87
CA GLY A 306 -23.29 15.61 17.21
C GLY A 306 -22.98 14.58 18.30
N LEU A 307 -23.25 14.99 19.57
CA LEU A 307 -23.19 14.07 20.71
C LEU A 307 -24.35 13.08 20.62
N ARG A 308 -24.08 11.80 20.84
CA ARG A 308 -25.10 10.72 20.75
C ARG A 308 -26.36 11.10 21.56
N ARG A 309 -26.19 11.53 22.80
CA ARG A 309 -27.32 11.90 23.68
C ARG A 309 -28.20 12.99 23.04
N VAL A 310 -27.57 14.04 22.49
CA VAL A 310 -28.29 15.18 21.87
C VAL A 310 -29.04 14.73 20.61
N VAL A 311 -28.41 13.87 19.81
CA VAL A 311 -29.04 13.34 18.58
C VAL A 311 -30.19 12.40 18.91
N GLU A 312 -30.08 11.58 19.96
CA GLU A 312 -31.17 10.70 20.44
C GLU A 312 -32.35 11.52 20.99
N GLU A 313 -32.09 12.57 21.75
CA GLU A 313 -33.11 13.53 22.24
C GLU A 313 -33.82 14.20 21.06
N PHE A 314 -33.05 14.72 20.10
CA PHE A 314 -33.58 15.35 18.89
C PHE A 314 -34.46 14.35 18.08
N ALA A 315 -33.99 13.11 17.90
CA ALA A 315 -34.77 12.09 17.21
C ALA A 315 -36.09 11.78 17.92
N ALA A 316 -36.06 11.69 19.24
CA ALA A 316 -37.25 11.43 20.07
C ALA A 316 -38.26 12.60 19.98
N ASP A 317 -37.78 13.85 20.12
CA ASP A 317 -38.62 15.06 20.11
C ASP A 317 -39.39 15.22 18.79
N TYR A 318 -38.78 14.84 17.67
CA TYR A 318 -39.39 14.98 16.35
C TYR A 318 -39.92 13.67 15.76
N GLY A 319 -39.89 12.58 16.54
CA GLY A 319 -40.36 11.27 16.08
C GLY A 319 -39.60 10.75 14.85
N LEU A 320 -38.27 10.94 14.84
CA LEU A 320 -37.40 10.50 13.73
C LEU A 320 -36.84 9.13 14.01
N GLU A 321 -36.64 8.35 12.96
CA GLU A 321 -36.00 7.04 13.06
C GLU A 321 -34.48 7.21 12.99
N LEU A 322 -33.79 6.94 14.11
CA LEU A 322 -32.34 6.94 14.18
C LEU A 322 -31.83 5.59 13.67
N LEU A 323 -31.06 5.62 12.59
CA LEU A 323 -30.46 4.41 12.04
C LEU A 323 -29.18 4.05 12.79
N ASN A 324 -29.02 2.77 13.09
CA ASN A 324 -27.85 2.28 13.83
C ASN A 324 -26.54 2.43 13.08
N LYS A 325 -26.60 2.65 11.77
CA LYS A 325 -25.43 2.78 10.87
C LYS A 325 -25.75 3.76 9.75
N LEU A 326 -24.71 4.30 9.16
CA LEU A 326 -24.81 5.09 7.94
C LEU A 326 -25.13 4.13 6.78
N GLU A 327 -26.32 4.25 6.19
CA GLU A 327 -26.75 3.46 5.04
C GLU A 327 -26.56 4.23 3.73
N ASN A 328 -27.27 5.35 3.58
CA ASN A 328 -27.24 6.14 2.37
C ASN A 328 -25.96 6.99 2.25
N PHE A 329 -25.44 7.45 3.37
CA PHE A 329 -24.26 8.33 3.42
C PHE A 329 -22.95 7.60 3.70
N SER A 330 -22.95 6.25 3.66
CA SER A 330 -21.74 5.45 3.96
C SER A 330 -20.56 5.75 3.03
N ASP A 331 -20.84 6.05 1.75
CA ASP A 331 -19.79 6.35 0.77
C ASP A 331 -19.26 7.80 0.92
N GLU A 332 -20.18 8.76 1.09
CA GLU A 332 -19.87 10.19 1.17
C GLU A 332 -19.09 10.55 2.44
N PHE A 333 -19.40 9.87 3.56
CA PHE A 333 -18.72 10.10 4.84
C PHE A 333 -17.73 9.00 5.23
N ALA A 334 -17.40 8.13 4.29
CA ALA A 334 -16.26 7.21 4.48
C ALA A 334 -14.99 8.04 4.78
N ALA A 335 -14.15 7.58 5.70
CA ALA A 335 -12.91 8.27 6.08
C ALA A 335 -11.98 8.52 4.88
N THR A 336 -12.16 7.78 3.80
CA THR A 336 -11.43 7.97 2.53
C THR A 336 -11.96 9.15 1.70
N GLN A 337 -13.18 9.65 1.96
CA GLN A 337 -13.82 10.71 1.17
C GLN A 337 -14.02 12.00 1.96
N ALA A 338 -14.24 11.91 3.24
CA ALA A 338 -14.54 13.05 4.09
C ALA A 338 -14.02 12.84 5.52
N GLY A 339 -13.82 13.93 6.24
CA GLY A 339 -13.39 13.88 7.64
C GLY A 339 -13.23 15.25 8.25
N VAL A 340 -12.70 15.29 9.47
CA VAL A 340 -12.41 16.52 10.17
C VAL A 340 -11.03 17.02 9.73
N ALA A 341 -10.92 18.32 9.48
CA ALA A 341 -9.68 18.97 9.07
C ALA A 341 -9.47 20.26 9.84
N GLU A 342 -8.21 20.67 9.94
CA GLU A 342 -7.75 21.87 10.59
C GLU A 342 -7.24 22.87 9.57
N ILE A 343 -7.73 24.10 9.68
CA ILE A 343 -7.41 25.20 8.76
C ILE A 343 -7.05 26.43 9.60
N VAL A 344 -5.85 26.97 9.41
CA VAL A 344 -5.42 28.20 10.12
C VAL A 344 -5.63 29.40 9.20
N ILE A 345 -6.02 30.52 9.80
CA ILE A 345 -6.12 31.81 9.14
C ILE A 345 -4.74 32.50 9.24
N PRO A 346 -3.99 32.62 8.12
CA PRO A 346 -2.68 33.25 8.18
C PRO A 346 -2.77 34.77 8.32
N PRO A 347 -1.72 35.41 8.86
CA PRO A 347 -1.63 36.88 8.83
C PRO A 347 -1.70 37.40 7.37
N GLY A 348 -2.59 38.35 7.13
CA GLY A 348 -2.79 38.93 5.78
C GLY A 348 -3.90 38.28 4.97
N SER A 349 -4.63 37.37 5.59
CA SER A 349 -5.79 36.77 4.93
C SER A 349 -6.94 37.76 4.78
N UNK A 350 -7.66 37.62 3.88
CA UNK A 350 -8.69 38.24 3.55
C UNK A 350 -9.80 38.04 4.26
N VAL A 351 -9.86 37.06 4.99
CA VAL A 351 -11.03 36.75 5.83
C VAL A 351 -10.96 37.31 7.26
N ILE A 352 -9.85 37.91 7.64
CA ILE A 352 -9.67 38.52 8.95
C ILE A 352 -10.69 39.66 9.16
N GLY A 353 -11.36 39.64 10.28
CA GLY A 353 -12.40 40.60 10.63
C GLY A 353 -13.80 40.24 10.12
N LYS A 354 -13.88 39.29 9.19
CA LYS A 354 -15.19 38.78 8.72
C LYS A 354 -15.66 37.62 9.59
N THR A 355 -16.98 37.43 9.60
CA THR A 355 -17.58 36.30 10.31
C THR A 355 -17.72 35.07 9.37
N PRO A 356 -17.76 33.85 9.91
CA PRO A 356 -18.04 32.66 9.11
C PRO A 356 -19.38 32.74 8.34
N GLY A 357 -20.37 33.44 8.89
CA GLY A 357 -21.65 33.68 8.22
C GLY A 357 -21.51 34.55 6.97
N GLU A 358 -20.69 35.60 7.02
CA GLU A 358 -20.40 36.48 5.88
C GLU A 358 -19.62 35.75 4.77
N ILE A 359 -18.71 34.87 5.17
CA ILE A 359 -17.89 34.09 4.23
C ILE A 359 -18.72 32.98 3.57
N GLY A 360 -19.67 32.41 4.31
CA GLY A 360 -20.53 31.33 3.80
C GLY A 360 -19.77 30.05 3.50
N TYR A 361 -18.99 29.55 4.43
CA TYR A 361 -18.09 28.38 4.26
C TYR A 361 -18.75 27.17 3.58
N ARG A 362 -20.01 26.89 3.89
CA ARG A 362 -20.73 25.75 3.28
C ARG A 362 -20.95 25.96 1.79
N ALA A 363 -21.44 27.14 1.42
CA ALA A 363 -21.76 27.48 0.01
C ALA A 363 -20.50 27.72 -0.81
N ALA A 364 -19.53 28.44 -0.24
CA ALA A 364 -18.32 28.85 -0.96
C ALA A 364 -17.30 27.70 -1.09
N HIS A 365 -17.17 26.90 -0.03
CA HIS A 365 -16.05 25.94 0.08
C HIS A 365 -16.47 24.50 0.41
N GLY A 366 -17.73 24.24 0.70
CA GLY A 366 -18.21 22.90 1.10
C GLY A 366 -17.68 22.47 2.46
N LEU A 367 -17.49 23.43 3.38
CA LEU A 367 -16.96 23.19 4.73
C LEU A 367 -18.06 23.37 5.78
N SER A 368 -18.22 22.41 6.69
CA SER A 368 -19.07 22.52 7.87
C SER A 368 -18.18 22.89 9.06
N LEU A 369 -18.25 24.13 9.54
CA LEU A 369 -17.47 24.64 10.65
C LEU A 369 -17.98 24.00 11.97
N LEU A 370 -17.12 23.29 12.70
CA LEU A 370 -17.41 22.61 13.96
C LEU A 370 -16.97 23.44 15.17
N GLY A 371 -15.89 24.21 15.00
CA GLY A 371 -15.35 25.04 16.07
C GLY A 371 -14.28 25.99 15.58
N ILE A 372 -14.03 27.02 16.36
CA ILE A 372 -12.94 27.99 16.19
C ILE A 372 -12.05 27.86 17.42
N HIS A 373 -10.82 27.38 17.23
CA HIS A 373 -9.83 27.30 18.30
C HIS A 373 -8.98 28.56 18.28
N ARG A 374 -9.03 29.31 19.37
CA ARG A 374 -8.35 30.61 19.54
C ARG A 374 -7.53 30.58 20.82
N SER A 375 -6.24 30.72 20.74
CA SER A 375 -5.28 30.66 21.86
C SER A 375 -5.35 29.30 22.57
N THR A 376 -6.17 29.16 23.62
CA THR A 376 -6.29 27.93 24.41
C THR A 376 -7.75 27.47 24.54
N GLU A 377 -8.69 28.17 23.91
CA GLU A 377 -10.13 27.87 24.01
C GLU A 377 -10.70 27.45 22.65
N THR A 378 -11.59 26.46 22.68
CA THR A 378 -12.35 26.05 21.51
C THR A 378 -13.79 26.55 21.62
N LEU A 379 -14.17 27.45 20.73
CA LEU A 379 -15.54 27.96 20.63
C LEU A 379 -16.32 26.98 19.73
N SER A 380 -17.31 26.30 20.30
CA SER A 380 -18.12 25.28 19.59
C SER A 380 -19.55 25.30 20.11
N HIS A 381 -20.50 24.95 19.25
CA HIS A 381 -21.91 24.81 19.65
C HIS A 381 -22.19 23.56 20.49
N VAL A 382 -21.28 22.58 20.50
CA VAL A 382 -21.60 21.24 21.01
C VAL A 382 -21.33 21.10 22.52
N GLU A 383 -20.50 21.96 23.15
CA GLU A 383 -19.94 21.58 24.44
C GLU A 383 -20.37 22.43 25.67
N THR A 384 -20.89 23.65 25.55
CA THR A 384 -21.22 24.42 26.75
C THR A 384 -22.47 25.27 26.60
N PRO A 385 -23.51 24.99 27.43
CA PRO A 385 -24.66 25.86 27.53
C PRO A 385 -24.33 27.29 28.04
N GLU A 386 -23.20 27.45 28.72
CA GLU A 386 -22.82 28.74 29.33
C GLU A 386 -22.28 29.76 28.33
N HIS A 387 -21.76 29.33 27.18
CA HIS A 387 -21.25 30.19 26.11
C HIS A 387 -22.17 30.28 24.90
N ALA A 388 -23.38 29.77 25.00
CA ALA A 388 -24.37 29.68 23.93
C ALA A 388 -24.94 31.03 23.44
N ALA A 389 -24.43 32.15 23.95
CA ALA A 389 -24.96 33.47 23.60
C ALA A 389 -24.51 33.96 22.21
N THR A 390 -23.44 33.41 21.63
CA THR A 390 -22.92 33.87 20.33
C THR A 390 -22.81 32.72 19.35
N ARG A 391 -23.50 32.80 18.24
CA ARG A 391 -23.42 31.79 17.15
C ARG A 391 -22.01 31.78 16.56
N LEU A 392 -21.46 30.59 16.26
CA LEU A 392 -20.18 30.46 15.57
C LEU A 392 -20.14 31.27 14.26
N THR A 393 -21.27 31.41 13.61
CA THR A 393 -21.42 32.17 12.35
C THR A 393 -21.20 33.67 12.54
N ASP A 394 -21.31 34.19 13.77
CA ASP A 394 -21.27 35.63 14.06
C ASP A 394 -19.94 36.07 14.72
N ILE A 395 -19.02 35.13 14.93
CA ILE A 395 -17.72 35.38 15.59
C ILE A 395 -16.72 35.91 14.55
N PRO A 396 -16.19 37.16 14.70
CA PRO A 396 -15.17 37.63 13.76
C PRO A 396 -13.88 36.79 13.84
N LEU A 397 -13.33 36.48 12.72
CA LEU A 397 -12.10 35.67 12.58
C LEU A 397 -10.84 36.55 12.71
N TYR A 398 -9.82 36.02 13.37
CA TYR A 398 -8.54 36.70 13.58
C TYR A 398 -7.39 35.83 13.00
N ALA A 399 -6.26 36.49 12.75
CA ALA A 399 -5.02 35.80 12.37
C ALA A 399 -4.61 34.81 13.49
N GLY A 400 -4.33 33.59 13.15
CA GLY A 400 -3.96 32.54 14.08
C GLY A 400 -5.13 31.67 14.55
N ASP A 401 -6.37 32.05 14.23
CA ASP A 401 -7.53 31.17 14.52
C ASP A 401 -7.39 29.85 13.75
N THR A 402 -7.63 28.73 14.43
CA THR A 402 -7.70 27.41 13.81
C THR A 402 -9.18 27.02 13.68
N LEU A 403 -9.63 26.87 12.45
CA LEU A 403 -10.97 26.41 12.13
C LEU A 403 -10.97 24.87 12.12
N VAL A 404 -11.77 24.26 12.99
CA VAL A 404 -12.02 22.81 12.99
C VAL A 404 -13.25 22.60 12.09
N VAL A 405 -13.09 21.91 10.96
CA VAL A 405 -14.14 21.77 9.95
C VAL A 405 -14.36 20.29 9.59
N HIS A 406 -15.60 19.92 9.29
CA HIS A 406 -15.91 18.67 8.60
C HIS A 406 -16.07 18.97 7.10
N THR A 407 -15.36 18.21 6.25
CA THR A 407 -15.36 18.47 4.81
C THR A 407 -14.98 17.20 4.02
N THR A 408 -15.25 17.24 2.73
CA THR A 408 -14.71 16.23 1.80
C THR A 408 -13.26 16.57 1.48
N TRP A 409 -12.43 15.54 1.30
CA TRP A 409 -11.00 15.74 0.97
C TRP A 409 -10.81 16.52 -0.35
N LYS A 410 -11.75 16.35 -1.28
CA LYS A 410 -11.78 17.11 -2.54
C LYS A 410 -11.97 18.61 -2.31
N SER A 411 -12.84 19.01 -1.38
CA SER A 411 -13.06 20.42 -1.01
C SER A 411 -11.83 20.97 -0.30
N LEU A 412 -11.22 20.18 0.59
CA LEU A 412 -10.01 20.56 1.31
C LEU A 412 -8.83 20.79 0.33
N THR A 413 -8.63 19.90 -0.62
CA THR A 413 -7.59 20.03 -1.68
C THR A 413 -7.82 21.29 -2.51
N ARG A 414 -9.07 21.61 -2.84
CA ARG A 414 -9.39 22.86 -3.57
C ARG A 414 -9.04 24.09 -2.74
N LEU A 415 -9.31 24.03 -1.43
CA LEU A 415 -9.02 25.14 -0.51
C LEU A 415 -7.51 25.35 -0.32
N SER A 416 -6.69 24.31 -0.44
CA SER A 416 -5.22 24.42 -0.26
C SER A 416 -4.54 25.34 -1.29
N HIS A 417 -5.21 25.63 -2.40
CA HIS A 417 -4.74 26.57 -3.42
C HIS A 417 -5.13 28.03 -3.11
N ASN A 418 -5.91 28.27 -2.04
CA ASN A 418 -6.35 29.62 -1.64
C ASN A 418 -5.40 30.15 -0.56
N ARG A 419 -4.78 31.29 -0.81
CA ARG A 419 -3.80 31.93 0.10
C ARG A 419 -4.41 32.46 1.41
N ASP A 420 -5.73 32.55 1.48
CA ASP A 420 -6.43 33.01 2.71
C ASP A 420 -6.46 31.94 3.80
N TYR A 421 -6.04 30.70 3.48
CA TYR A 421 -6.13 29.55 4.39
C TYR A 421 -4.85 28.73 4.34
N VAL A 422 -4.39 28.27 5.51
CA VAL A 422 -3.30 27.28 5.63
C VAL A 422 -3.90 26.00 6.20
N ILE A 423 -3.83 24.91 5.44
CA ILE A 423 -4.33 23.61 5.90
C ILE A 423 -3.23 22.96 6.74
N ILE A 424 -3.56 22.64 8.00
CA ILE A 424 -2.66 21.93 8.92
C ILE A 424 -2.73 20.40 8.68
N THR A 425 -3.92 19.89 8.41
CA THR A 425 -4.14 18.46 8.16
C THR A 425 -3.40 18.06 6.88
N THR A 426 -2.22 17.45 7.02
CA THR A 426 -1.35 17.08 5.90
C THR A 426 -1.61 15.66 5.39
N GLU A 427 -2.07 14.77 6.26
CA GLU A 427 -2.30 13.37 5.95
C GLU A 427 -3.80 13.11 5.70
N TYR A 428 -4.24 13.27 4.47
CA TYR A 428 -5.60 12.90 4.04
C TYR A 428 -5.55 12.29 2.64
N PRO A 429 -6.51 11.40 2.30
CA PRO A 429 -6.54 10.77 0.98
C PRO A 429 -6.77 11.80 -0.14
N ARG A 430 -5.74 12.04 -0.95
CA ARG A 430 -5.82 12.94 -2.12
C ARG A 430 -6.12 12.11 -3.37
N GLU A 431 -7.38 11.95 -3.70
CA GLU A 431 -7.78 11.26 -4.92
C GLU A 431 -8.14 12.26 -6.03
N GLU A 432 -7.16 12.66 -6.82
CA GLU A 432 -7.42 13.31 -8.12
C GLU A 432 -7.60 12.22 -9.18
N VAL A 433 -8.81 11.74 -9.34
CA VAL A 433 -9.13 10.68 -10.31
C VAL A 433 -9.40 11.31 -11.68
N ARG A 434 -8.78 10.73 -12.73
CA ARG A 434 -8.92 11.17 -14.14
C ARG A 434 -9.62 10.08 -14.97
N PRO A 435 -10.93 9.83 -14.75
CA PRO A 435 -11.63 8.71 -15.41
C PRO A 435 -11.70 8.84 -16.94
N GLN A 436 -11.60 10.05 -17.46
CA GLN A 436 -11.54 10.30 -18.91
C GLN A 436 -10.24 9.80 -19.55
N LYS A 437 -9.22 9.50 -18.75
CA LYS A 437 -7.91 9.03 -19.23
C LYS A 437 -7.74 7.50 -19.16
N VAL A 438 -8.74 6.75 -18.70
CA VAL A 438 -8.72 5.26 -18.61
C VAL A 438 -8.28 4.63 -19.93
N GLY A 439 -8.86 5.11 -21.04
CA GLY A 439 -8.55 4.58 -22.38
C GLY A 439 -7.08 4.69 -22.74
N TRP A 440 -6.47 5.85 -22.46
CA TRP A 440 -5.04 6.08 -22.71
C TRP A 440 -4.14 5.23 -21.81
N ALA A 441 -4.50 5.11 -20.52
CA ALA A 441 -3.74 4.28 -19.56
C ALA A 441 -3.74 2.81 -19.99
N LEU A 442 -4.92 2.28 -20.35
CA LEU A 442 -5.05 0.90 -20.84
C LEU A 442 -4.33 0.69 -22.17
N ALA A 443 -4.39 1.66 -23.09
CA ALA A 443 -3.71 1.58 -24.40
C ALA A 443 -2.19 1.46 -24.21
N PHE A 444 -1.57 2.35 -23.41
CA PHE A 444 -0.12 2.32 -23.20
C PHE A 444 0.33 1.14 -22.35
N PHE A 445 -0.48 0.69 -21.40
CA PHE A 445 -0.23 -0.56 -20.67
C PHE A 445 -0.24 -1.75 -21.64
N SER A 446 -1.26 -1.82 -22.51
CA SER A 446 -1.37 -2.90 -23.52
C SER A 446 -0.23 -2.86 -24.53
N ILE A 447 0.21 -1.68 -24.96
CA ILE A 447 1.37 -1.51 -25.85
C ILE A 447 2.62 -2.08 -25.18
N ALA A 448 2.87 -1.73 -23.89
CA ALA A 448 4.03 -2.25 -23.16
C ALA A 448 4.00 -3.78 -23.09
N ILE A 449 2.85 -4.37 -22.73
CA ILE A 449 2.68 -5.84 -22.64
C ILE A 449 2.86 -6.48 -24.00
N THR A 450 2.28 -5.91 -25.06
CA THR A 450 2.41 -6.43 -26.45
C THR A 450 3.87 -6.42 -26.89
N MET A 451 4.60 -5.34 -26.61
CA MET A 451 6.04 -5.26 -26.92
C MET A 451 6.82 -6.36 -26.19
N ILE A 452 6.55 -6.59 -24.91
CA ILE A 452 7.22 -7.63 -24.10
C ILE A 452 6.95 -9.04 -24.70
N LEU A 453 5.72 -9.30 -25.16
CA LEU A 453 5.28 -10.62 -25.62
C LEU A 453 5.73 -10.95 -27.06
N PHE A 454 5.78 -9.95 -27.93
CA PHE A 454 5.93 -10.16 -29.37
C PHE A 454 7.22 -9.59 -29.96
N THR A 455 8.12 -9.04 -29.09
CA THR A 455 9.43 -8.52 -29.55
C THR A 455 10.53 -8.97 -28.58
N ASP A 456 11.77 -8.97 -29.07
CA ASP A 456 12.97 -9.26 -28.27
C ASP A 456 13.58 -7.99 -27.63
N ILE A 457 12.78 -6.92 -27.51
CA ILE A 457 13.21 -5.66 -26.90
C ILE A 457 13.33 -5.85 -25.38
N ARG A 458 14.35 -5.23 -24.78
CA ARG A 458 14.60 -5.29 -23.33
C ARG A 458 13.35 -4.85 -22.55
N LEU A 459 13.03 -5.59 -21.49
CA LEU A 459 11.90 -5.35 -20.59
C LEU A 459 11.79 -3.88 -20.14
N SER A 460 12.92 -3.28 -19.76
CA SER A 460 12.97 -1.88 -19.31
C SER A 460 12.47 -0.90 -20.38
N LEU A 461 12.87 -1.11 -21.63
CA LEU A 461 12.48 -0.23 -22.74
C LEU A 461 10.98 -0.37 -23.06
N CYS A 462 10.46 -1.60 -23.06
CA CYS A 462 9.02 -1.86 -23.26
C CYS A 462 8.17 -1.16 -22.18
N LEU A 463 8.55 -1.33 -20.91
CA LEU A 463 7.83 -0.74 -19.78
C LEU A 463 7.97 0.80 -19.77
N LEU A 464 9.17 1.34 -20.08
CA LEU A 464 9.35 2.79 -20.18
C LEU A 464 8.50 3.39 -21.31
N THR A 465 8.32 2.68 -22.42
CA THR A 465 7.43 3.11 -23.52
C THR A 465 6.00 3.31 -22.98
N GLY A 466 5.50 2.36 -22.19
CA GLY A 466 4.20 2.48 -21.52
C GLY A 466 4.13 3.66 -20.57
N ALA A 467 5.14 3.80 -19.70
CA ALA A 467 5.22 4.87 -18.70
C ALA A 467 5.28 6.26 -19.36
N VAL A 468 6.15 6.43 -20.34
CA VAL A 468 6.31 7.71 -21.09
C VAL A 468 5.01 8.03 -21.85
N GLY A 469 4.37 7.04 -22.45
CA GLY A 469 3.07 7.21 -23.12
C GLY A 469 1.99 7.75 -22.19
N MET A 470 1.93 7.24 -20.95
CA MET A 470 0.98 7.74 -19.92
C MET A 470 1.27 9.19 -19.53
N ILE A 471 2.55 9.59 -19.49
CA ILE A 471 2.95 10.98 -19.18
C ILE A 471 2.55 11.90 -20.35
N ILE A 472 2.90 11.54 -21.58
CA ILE A 472 2.61 12.35 -22.80
C ILE A 472 1.10 12.57 -22.96
N THR A 473 0.30 11.56 -22.66
CA THR A 473 -1.17 11.64 -22.77
C THR A 473 -1.83 12.27 -21.54
N SER A 474 -1.02 12.76 -20.59
CA SER A 474 -1.49 13.42 -19.35
C SER A 474 -2.40 12.53 -18.50
N VAL A 475 -2.13 11.22 -18.50
CA VAL A 475 -2.65 10.28 -17.48
C VAL A 475 -2.02 10.66 -16.14
N LEU A 476 -0.69 10.90 -16.16
CA LEU A 476 0.09 11.45 -15.05
C LEU A 476 0.81 12.73 -15.52
N SER A 477 1.00 13.67 -14.62
CA SER A 477 1.99 14.74 -14.83
C SER A 477 3.40 14.18 -14.62
N VAL A 478 4.42 14.91 -15.05
CA VAL A 478 5.83 14.53 -14.84
C VAL A 478 6.14 14.42 -13.34
N ASP A 479 5.66 15.36 -12.55
CA ASP A 479 5.89 15.41 -11.10
C ASP A 479 5.23 14.19 -10.41
N GLU A 480 3.99 13.88 -10.77
CA GLU A 480 3.29 12.69 -10.24
C GLU A 480 4.02 11.40 -10.60
N ALA A 481 4.57 11.32 -11.83
CA ALA A 481 5.35 10.15 -12.26
C ALA A 481 6.62 10.01 -11.40
N TYR A 482 7.33 11.12 -11.13
CA TYR A 482 8.54 11.09 -10.27
C TYR A 482 8.20 10.76 -8.81
N GLU A 483 7.10 11.30 -8.29
CA GLU A 483 6.62 11.02 -6.92
C GLU A 483 6.19 9.57 -6.74
N SER A 484 5.71 8.93 -7.81
CA SER A 484 5.28 7.52 -7.76
C SER A 484 6.45 6.54 -7.65
N ILE A 485 7.68 6.99 -7.95
CA ILE A 485 8.87 6.15 -7.86
C ILE A 485 9.24 5.97 -6.39
N GLY A 486 9.32 4.72 -5.96
CA GLY A 486 9.79 4.36 -4.62
C GLY A 486 11.31 4.43 -4.54
N TRP A 487 11.86 5.62 -4.36
CA TRP A 487 13.30 5.88 -4.36
C TRP A 487 14.09 4.99 -3.39
N LYS A 488 13.50 4.63 -2.23
CA LYS A 488 14.11 3.68 -1.29
C LYS A 488 14.42 2.33 -1.95
N THR A 489 13.46 1.81 -2.73
CA THR A 489 13.61 0.55 -3.47
C THR A 489 14.66 0.68 -4.58
N VAL A 490 14.66 1.80 -5.30
CA VAL A 490 15.63 2.09 -6.37
C VAL A 490 17.06 2.11 -5.79
N PHE A 491 17.30 2.88 -4.72
CA PHE A 491 18.62 2.97 -4.10
C PHE A 491 19.05 1.64 -3.49
N LEU A 492 18.14 0.92 -2.83
CA LEU A 492 18.41 -0.40 -2.24
C LEU A 492 18.90 -1.39 -3.33
N LEU A 493 18.12 -1.50 -4.42
CA LEU A 493 18.43 -2.41 -5.53
C LEU A 493 19.76 -2.07 -6.19
N ALA A 494 19.86 -0.83 -6.65
CA ALA A 494 21.01 -0.36 -7.42
C ALA A 494 22.32 -0.52 -6.64
N SER A 495 22.27 -0.28 -5.32
CA SER A 495 23.46 -0.31 -4.45
C SER A 495 23.87 -1.72 -4.01
N LEU A 496 22.93 -2.69 -4.01
CA LEU A 496 23.25 -4.08 -3.64
C LEU A 496 23.79 -4.90 -4.81
N ILE A 497 23.50 -4.51 -6.07
CA ILE A 497 23.98 -5.24 -7.27
C ILE A 497 25.52 -5.41 -7.23
N PRO A 498 26.35 -4.38 -6.94
CA PRO A 498 27.80 -4.57 -6.86
C PRO A 498 28.25 -5.58 -5.81
N LEU A 499 27.54 -5.70 -4.68
CA LEU A 499 27.87 -6.72 -3.66
C LEU A 499 27.62 -8.13 -4.21
N GLY A 500 26.49 -8.33 -4.93
CA GLY A 500 26.21 -9.60 -5.63
C GLY A 500 27.28 -9.95 -6.67
N ILE A 501 27.74 -8.95 -7.44
CA ILE A 501 28.83 -9.11 -8.43
C ILE A 501 30.13 -9.50 -7.69
N ALA A 502 30.46 -8.84 -6.60
CA ALA A 502 31.68 -9.13 -5.82
C ALA A 502 31.68 -10.55 -5.26
N VAL A 503 30.53 -11.01 -4.73
CA VAL A 503 30.33 -12.39 -4.23
C VAL A 503 30.63 -13.41 -5.34
N GLN A 504 30.20 -13.12 -6.56
CA GLN A 504 30.42 -13.99 -7.71
C GLN A 504 31.87 -13.90 -8.22
N ALA A 505 32.36 -12.67 -8.46
CA ALA A 505 33.67 -12.41 -9.09
C ALA A 505 34.85 -12.92 -8.27
N THR A 506 34.78 -12.82 -6.95
CA THR A 506 35.85 -13.29 -6.03
C THR A 506 35.80 -14.81 -5.81
N GLY A 507 34.76 -15.51 -6.29
CA GLY A 507 34.54 -16.92 -6.05
C GLY A 507 33.99 -17.24 -4.65
N THR A 508 33.55 -16.22 -3.90
CA THR A 508 32.98 -16.38 -2.55
C THR A 508 31.76 -17.29 -2.59
N ALA A 509 30.88 -17.13 -3.61
CA ALA A 509 29.70 -17.99 -3.78
C ALA A 509 30.09 -19.47 -3.94
N ASN A 510 31.10 -19.74 -4.76
CA ASN A 510 31.61 -21.11 -4.94
C ASN A 510 32.19 -21.69 -3.63
N TRP A 511 32.95 -20.88 -2.90
CA TRP A 511 33.51 -21.30 -1.61
C TRP A 511 32.39 -21.69 -0.63
N ILE A 512 31.37 -20.83 -0.47
CA ILE A 512 30.20 -21.10 0.39
C ILE A 512 29.48 -22.37 -0.08
N ALA A 513 29.26 -22.52 -1.41
CA ALA A 513 28.60 -23.69 -1.99
C ALA A 513 29.33 -24.99 -1.64
N HIS A 514 30.66 -24.98 -1.75
CA HIS A 514 31.49 -26.14 -1.37
C HIS A 514 31.35 -26.47 0.12
N GLN A 515 31.32 -25.44 1.02
CA GLN A 515 31.13 -25.68 2.45
C GLN A 515 29.76 -26.29 2.75
N VAL A 516 28.69 -25.78 2.08
CA VAL A 516 27.32 -26.28 2.23
C VAL A 516 27.26 -27.74 1.76
N LEU A 517 27.81 -28.06 0.59
CA LEU A 517 27.80 -29.42 0.03
C LEU A 517 28.63 -30.40 0.89
N PHE A 518 29.74 -29.93 1.46
CA PHE A 518 30.54 -30.76 2.36
C PHE A 518 29.75 -31.13 3.62
N LEU A 519 28.94 -30.17 4.16
CA LEU A 519 28.09 -30.41 5.33
C LEU A 519 26.88 -31.31 5.01
N LEU A 520 26.39 -31.27 3.75
CA LEU A 520 25.20 -31.97 3.29
C LEU A 520 25.53 -33.13 2.33
N ASP A 521 26.74 -33.69 2.45
CA ASP A 521 27.19 -34.78 1.57
C ASP A 521 26.21 -35.97 1.62
N GLY A 522 25.84 -36.47 0.44
CA GLY A 522 24.91 -37.57 0.28
C GLY A 522 23.42 -37.17 0.30
N TRP A 523 23.10 -35.89 0.50
CA TRP A 523 21.71 -35.41 0.47
C TRP A 523 21.23 -35.28 -0.99
N PRO A 524 19.96 -35.66 -1.30
CA PRO A 524 19.45 -35.53 -2.66
C PRO A 524 19.27 -34.06 -3.09
N VAL A 525 19.32 -33.81 -4.39
CA VAL A 525 19.26 -32.46 -5.00
C VAL A 525 18.00 -31.67 -4.54
N TRP A 526 16.84 -32.35 -4.45
CA TRP A 526 15.60 -31.69 -4.02
C TRP A 526 15.71 -31.14 -2.58
N SER A 527 16.46 -31.77 -1.71
CA SER A 527 16.63 -31.30 -0.33
C SER A 527 17.53 -30.06 -0.26
N LEU A 528 18.54 -29.96 -1.16
CA LEU A 528 19.34 -28.75 -1.32
C LEU A 528 18.48 -27.59 -1.80
N GLN A 529 17.59 -27.83 -2.77
CA GLN A 529 16.64 -26.85 -3.28
C GLN A 529 15.69 -26.35 -2.15
N VAL A 530 15.16 -27.27 -1.33
CA VAL A 530 14.35 -26.93 -0.15
C VAL A 530 15.15 -26.11 0.85
N GLY A 531 16.42 -26.47 1.08
CA GLY A 531 17.34 -25.71 1.95
C GLY A 531 17.51 -24.26 1.45
N VAL A 532 17.72 -24.09 0.15
CA VAL A 532 17.81 -22.78 -0.49
C VAL A 532 16.50 -21.99 -0.32
N ALA A 533 15.34 -22.64 -0.52
CA ALA A 533 14.02 -22.01 -0.35
C ALA A 533 13.78 -21.56 1.10
N LEU A 534 14.15 -22.40 2.07
CA LEU A 534 14.06 -22.07 3.50
C LEU A 534 14.99 -20.89 3.86
N MET A 535 16.23 -20.92 3.35
CA MET A 535 17.19 -19.83 3.56
C MET A 535 16.65 -18.52 2.99
N ALA A 536 16.13 -18.53 1.77
CA ALA A 536 15.51 -17.35 1.14
C ALA A 536 14.32 -16.82 1.96
N THR A 537 13.49 -17.73 2.48
CA THR A 537 12.35 -17.40 3.36
C THR A 537 12.83 -16.73 4.67
N VAL A 538 13.87 -17.29 5.30
CA VAL A 538 14.42 -16.71 6.56
C VAL A 538 15.01 -15.32 6.28
N PHE A 539 15.81 -15.21 5.22
CA PHE A 539 16.47 -13.93 4.88
C PHE A 539 15.44 -12.84 4.54
N THR A 540 14.36 -13.17 3.82
CA THR A 540 13.33 -12.17 3.47
C THR A 540 12.54 -11.68 4.70
N LEU A 541 12.45 -12.48 5.75
CA LEU A 541 11.80 -12.07 7.00
C LEU A 541 12.70 -11.10 7.82
N ILE A 542 14.01 -11.21 7.64
CA ILE A 542 15.02 -10.45 8.39
C ILE A 542 15.37 -9.15 7.64
N MET A 543 15.54 -9.27 6.32
CA MET A 543 15.89 -8.13 5.45
C MET A 543 14.84 -7.99 4.34
N SER A 544 15.00 -7.08 3.41
CA SER A 544 14.07 -6.94 2.30
C SER A 544 14.15 -8.15 1.35
N ASN A 545 13.04 -8.46 0.67
CA ASN A 545 12.98 -9.50 -0.38
C ASN A 545 14.02 -9.25 -1.49
N VAL A 546 14.27 -7.98 -1.82
CA VAL A 546 15.28 -7.56 -2.80
C VAL A 546 16.70 -7.91 -2.32
N GLY A 547 17.04 -7.53 -1.09
CA GLY A 547 18.34 -7.81 -0.48
C GLY A 547 18.62 -9.31 -0.45
N ALA A 548 17.64 -10.08 0.01
CA ALA A 548 17.72 -11.54 0.06
C ALA A 548 17.98 -12.13 -1.35
N THR A 549 17.31 -11.62 -2.39
CA THR A 549 17.46 -12.10 -3.77
C THR A 549 18.88 -11.84 -4.30
N VAL A 550 19.38 -10.61 -4.14
CA VAL A 550 20.73 -10.22 -4.63
C VAL A 550 21.82 -11.10 -4.00
N LEU A 551 21.69 -11.36 -2.71
CA LEU A 551 22.71 -12.12 -1.96
C LEU A 551 22.61 -13.63 -2.25
N LEU A 552 21.41 -14.17 -2.36
CA LEU A 552 21.23 -15.63 -2.41
C LEU A 552 21.19 -16.21 -3.83
N VAL A 553 20.89 -15.43 -4.88
CA VAL A 553 20.86 -15.96 -6.25
C VAL A 553 22.24 -16.44 -6.69
N PRO A 554 23.35 -15.66 -6.56
CA PRO A 554 24.68 -16.17 -6.90
C PRO A 554 25.05 -17.43 -6.12
N LEU A 555 24.73 -17.48 -4.83
CA LEU A 555 24.99 -18.64 -3.96
C LEU A 555 24.20 -19.86 -4.44
N ALA A 556 22.89 -19.70 -4.73
CA ALA A 556 22.01 -20.79 -5.19
C ALA A 556 22.47 -21.37 -6.53
N VAL A 557 22.90 -20.49 -7.46
CA VAL A 557 23.48 -20.90 -8.75
C VAL A 557 24.74 -21.75 -8.51
N SER A 558 25.64 -21.30 -7.66
CA SER A 558 26.89 -22.02 -7.33
C SER A 558 26.61 -23.37 -6.66
N ILE A 559 25.65 -23.45 -5.75
CA ILE A 559 25.20 -24.72 -5.11
C ILE A 559 24.65 -25.67 -6.18
N ALA A 560 23.82 -25.18 -7.09
CA ALA A 560 23.22 -26.00 -8.17
C ALA A 560 24.29 -26.57 -9.10
N VAL A 561 25.23 -25.73 -9.56
CA VAL A 561 26.32 -26.13 -10.45
C VAL A 561 27.19 -27.20 -9.74
N ALA A 562 27.59 -26.98 -8.50
CA ALA A 562 28.43 -27.91 -7.75
C ALA A 562 27.70 -29.24 -7.45
N ALA A 563 26.38 -29.21 -7.31
CA ALA A 563 25.51 -30.39 -7.07
C ALA A 563 25.10 -31.10 -8.38
N GLY A 564 25.47 -30.56 -9.55
CA GLY A 564 25.02 -31.09 -10.85
C GLY A 564 23.54 -30.88 -11.13
N ALA A 565 22.92 -29.86 -10.49
CA ALA A 565 21.51 -29.52 -10.64
C ALA A 565 21.32 -28.37 -11.65
N ASN A 566 20.06 -28.10 -12.02
CA ASN A 566 19.72 -26.99 -12.92
C ASN A 566 19.89 -25.64 -12.21
N PRO A 567 20.87 -24.80 -12.57
CA PRO A 567 21.10 -23.53 -11.88
C PRO A 567 19.96 -22.53 -12.07
N ALA A 568 19.23 -22.55 -13.19
CA ALA A 568 18.07 -21.66 -13.42
C ALA A 568 16.93 -21.94 -12.43
N VAL A 569 16.69 -23.24 -12.14
CA VAL A 569 15.66 -23.65 -11.17
C VAL A 569 16.03 -23.17 -9.75
N PHE A 570 17.30 -23.26 -9.36
CA PHE A 570 17.76 -22.80 -8.05
C PHE A 570 17.71 -21.27 -7.92
N ALA A 571 18.08 -20.55 -8.98
CA ALA A 571 17.96 -19.09 -9.04
C ALA A 571 16.48 -18.65 -8.89
N LEU A 572 15.59 -19.31 -9.62
CA LEU A 572 14.14 -19.07 -9.55
C LEU A 572 13.58 -19.45 -8.17
N THR A 573 14.09 -20.53 -7.56
CA THR A 573 13.70 -20.92 -6.18
C THR A 573 13.94 -19.76 -5.20
N VAL A 574 15.09 -19.11 -5.27
CA VAL A 574 15.38 -17.94 -4.44
C VAL A 574 14.36 -16.83 -4.72
N ALA A 575 14.22 -16.40 -5.97
CA ALA A 575 13.40 -15.25 -6.35
C ALA A 575 11.92 -15.42 -5.95
N ILE A 576 11.38 -16.65 -6.07
CA ILE A 576 10.00 -16.95 -5.63
C ILE A 576 9.95 -17.01 -4.10
N SER A 577 10.90 -17.71 -3.46
CA SER A 577 10.87 -17.93 -1.99
C SER A 577 11.08 -16.66 -1.19
N THR A 578 11.71 -15.62 -1.75
CA THR A 578 11.80 -14.29 -1.10
C THR A 578 10.45 -13.57 -1.04
N SER A 579 9.43 -14.04 -1.76
CA SER A 579 8.04 -13.56 -1.60
C SER A 579 7.33 -14.24 -0.41
N ASN A 580 7.93 -15.25 0.22
CA ASN A 580 7.36 -16.00 1.35
C ASN A 580 7.60 -15.21 2.68
N SER A 581 6.91 -14.09 2.83
CA SER A 581 7.10 -13.15 3.95
C SER A 581 5.81 -12.98 4.76
N PHE A 582 5.20 -14.11 5.17
CA PHE A 582 3.89 -14.12 5.83
C PHE A 582 3.97 -14.23 7.36
N LEU A 583 5.08 -14.75 7.91
CA LEU A 583 5.20 -15.08 9.35
C LEU A 583 5.18 -13.83 10.24
N ILE A 584 5.82 -12.75 9.81
CA ILE A 584 5.89 -11.50 10.57
C ILE A 584 5.59 -10.32 9.64
N PRO A 585 5.08 -9.20 10.16
CA PRO A 585 4.68 -8.07 9.31
C PRO A 585 5.84 -7.17 8.85
N THR A 586 6.97 -7.75 8.47
CA THR A 586 8.13 -7.04 7.90
C THR A 586 7.91 -6.65 6.44
N HIS A 587 7.10 -7.41 5.71
CA HIS A 587 6.73 -7.06 4.33
C HIS A 587 5.83 -5.82 4.33
N GLN A 588 6.10 -4.90 3.42
CA GLN A 588 5.40 -3.59 3.33
C GLN A 588 3.87 -3.76 3.23
N VAL A 589 3.37 -4.77 2.52
CA VAL A 589 1.93 -5.08 2.43
C VAL A 589 1.37 -5.44 3.81
N ASN A 590 2.05 -6.30 4.53
CA ASN A 590 1.64 -6.74 5.87
C ASN A 590 1.63 -5.56 6.85
N ALA A 591 2.64 -4.72 6.79
CA ALA A 591 2.67 -3.46 7.54
C ALA A 591 1.48 -2.54 7.18
N UNK A 592 1.09 -2.58 5.85
CA UNK A 592 0.12 -1.86 5.42
C UNK A 592 -1.08 -2.21 5.96
N ILE A 593 -1.45 -3.37 6.10
CA ILE A 593 -2.76 -3.86 6.57
C ILE A 593 -2.84 -4.04 8.10
N MET A 594 -1.73 -4.04 8.78
CA MET A 594 -1.63 -4.34 10.24
C MET A 594 -2.48 -3.37 11.07
N GLY A 595 -2.27 -2.06 10.88
CA GLY A 595 -3.01 -1.01 11.58
C GLY A 595 -4.52 -1.07 11.29
N PRO A 596 -4.92 -0.88 10.03
CA PRO A 596 -6.35 -0.89 9.66
C PRO A 596 -7.08 -2.20 10.03
N GLY A 597 -6.40 -3.34 9.97
CA GLY A 597 -6.96 -4.64 10.35
C GLY A 597 -6.99 -4.90 11.86
N GLY A 598 -6.34 -4.04 12.66
CA GLY A 598 -6.20 -4.23 14.10
C GLY A 598 -5.42 -5.49 14.46
N TYR A 599 -4.49 -5.90 13.59
CA TYR A 599 -3.73 -7.15 13.78
C TYR A 599 -2.57 -6.96 14.74
N ARG A 600 -2.28 -8.02 15.49
CA ARG A 600 -1.05 -8.16 16.28
C ARG A 600 -0.09 -9.12 15.55
N VAL A 601 1.18 -9.07 15.92
CA VAL A 601 2.21 -9.97 15.36
C VAL A 601 1.79 -11.46 15.48
N VAL A 602 1.12 -11.81 16.59
CA VAL A 602 0.61 -13.18 16.82
C VAL A 602 -0.39 -13.63 15.74
N ASP A 603 -1.21 -12.71 15.22
CA ASP A 603 -2.18 -13.01 14.16
C ASP A 603 -1.44 -13.37 12.84
N PHE A 604 -0.35 -12.65 12.55
CA PHE A 604 0.53 -12.99 11.42
C PHE A 604 1.24 -14.33 11.63
N LEU A 605 1.78 -14.58 12.83
CA LEU A 605 2.42 -15.86 13.14
C LEU A 605 1.46 -17.03 12.93
N ARG A 606 0.23 -16.92 13.45
CA ARG A 606 -0.80 -17.95 13.33
C ARG A 606 -1.22 -18.21 11.88
N THR A 607 -1.53 -17.15 11.15
CA THR A 607 -2.00 -17.23 9.75
C THR A 607 -0.84 -17.51 8.80
N GLY A 608 0.26 -16.82 9.00
CA GLY A 608 1.45 -16.89 8.15
C GLY A 608 2.17 -18.24 8.23
N PHE A 609 2.15 -18.89 9.36
CA PHE A 609 2.73 -20.23 9.50
C PHE A 609 2.05 -21.24 8.55
N UNK A 610 0.90 -21.15 8.33
CA UNK A 610 0.19 -21.93 7.53
C UNK A 610 0.43 -21.69 6.17
N MET A 611 0.41 -20.35 5.97
CA MET A 611 0.66 -19.89 4.59
C MET A 611 2.09 -20.22 4.14
N THR A 612 3.08 -20.00 4.95
CA THR A 612 4.50 -20.28 4.65
C THR A 612 4.70 -21.74 4.25
N ILE A 613 4.14 -22.68 4.97
CA ILE A 613 4.22 -24.10 4.64
C ILE A 613 3.51 -24.39 3.31
N UNK A 614 2.42 -23.89 3.09
CA UNK A 614 1.69 -24.03 2.00
C UNK A 614 2.33 -23.53 0.85
N PHE A 615 2.93 -22.30 0.99
CA PHE A 615 3.76 -21.65 -0.06
C PHE A 615 4.94 -22.56 -0.47
N LEU A 616 5.75 -22.97 0.46
CA LEU A 616 6.90 -23.85 0.19
C LEU A 616 6.51 -25.14 -0.50
N UNK A 617 5.56 -25.58 -0.17
CA UNK A 617 5.15 -26.75 -0.65
C UNK A 617 4.79 -26.67 -2.02
N VAL A 618 3.87 -25.80 -2.25
CA VAL A 618 3.31 -25.62 -3.60
C VAL A 618 4.38 -25.11 -4.58
N SER A 619 5.14 -24.11 -4.18
CA SER A 619 6.19 -23.53 -5.05
C SER A 619 7.24 -24.58 -5.46
N MET A 620 7.67 -25.43 -4.54
CA MET A 620 8.65 -26.51 -4.84
C MET A 620 8.05 -27.52 -5.83
N ILE A 621 6.89 -27.99 -5.58
CA ILE A 621 6.20 -28.94 -6.47
C ILE A 621 5.98 -28.29 -7.86
N UNK A 622 5.49 -27.19 -7.87
CA UNK A 622 5.17 -26.61 -8.99
C UNK A 622 6.28 -26.27 -9.78
N MET A 623 7.38 -25.85 -9.18
CA MET A 623 8.62 -25.52 -9.87
C MET A 623 9.26 -26.72 -10.56
N ASN A 624 9.36 -27.81 -9.86
CA ASN A 624 9.95 -29.05 -10.41
C ASN A 624 9.03 -29.81 -11.40
N LEU A 625 7.79 -29.39 -11.56
CA LEU A 625 6.89 -29.91 -12.61
C LEU A 625 6.97 -29.07 -13.88
N VAL A 626 7.26 -27.79 -13.77
CA VAL A 626 7.30 -26.82 -14.89
C VAL A 626 8.70 -26.80 -15.53
N PHE A 627 9.76 -26.85 -14.73
CA PHE A 627 11.16 -26.73 -15.16
C PHE A 627 11.95 -28.00 -14.88
#